data_9723d85dde1a7a8547d2b089fd98c95f
#
_entry.id   9723d85dde1a7a8547d2b089fd98c95f
#
_cell.length_a   1.000
_cell.length_b   1.000
_cell.length_c   1.000
_cell.angle_alpha   90.00
_cell.angle_beta   90.00
_cell.angle_gamma   90.00
#
_symmetry.space_group_name_H-M   'P 1'
#
loop_
_entity.id
_entity.type
_entity.pdbx_description
1 polymer ?
#
loop_
_entity_poly.entity_id
_entity_poly.type
_entity_poly.pdbx_seq_one_letter_code
_entity_poly.pdbx_strand_id
1 'polypeptide(L)'
;IERFAKVAHKNHLPLFVDNTFPSPVNCRPIEWGADVVLHSTSKYLDGHAMSLGGCIVDSGNFDWTKSPRHTDMCAPDESYHGLVYTEKFGKAAFIAKARAQMMRDIGMAMSPMNAFLLNVGIETLHLRMPVHCSNALAVAEFLLSNPKVAWVEYPGLKNNRYHALAGKYMPDGTCGVISFGIKGGSTRTK
;
A
#
# COMPACT_ATOMS: atom_id res chain seq x y z
N ILE A 1 -1.14 -5.83 -10.84
CA ILE A 1 -0.01 -4.89 -10.67
C ILE A 1 0.77 -4.79 -11.98
N GLU A 2 1.36 -5.86 -12.53
CA GLU A 2 2.22 -5.87 -13.74
C GLU A 2 1.61 -5.16 -14.95
N ARG A 3 0.30 -5.36 -15.22
CA ARG A 3 -0.37 -4.71 -16.35
C ARG A 3 -0.43 -3.19 -16.19
N PHE A 4 -0.66 -2.72 -14.97
CA PHE A 4 -0.63 -1.29 -14.66
C PHE A 4 0.79 -0.72 -14.76
N ALA A 5 1.80 -1.44 -14.26
CA ALA A 5 3.20 -1.07 -14.40
C ALA A 5 3.59 -0.89 -15.86
N LYS A 6 3.25 -1.85 -16.73
CA LYS A 6 3.52 -1.76 -18.17
C LYS A 6 2.88 -0.53 -18.83
N VAL A 7 1.63 -0.19 -18.45
CA VAL A 7 0.95 1.00 -18.99
C VAL A 7 1.59 2.28 -18.45
N ALA A 8 1.87 2.35 -17.15
CA ALA A 8 2.50 3.50 -16.53
C ALA A 8 3.88 3.77 -17.15
N HIS A 9 4.75 2.76 -17.20
CA HIS A 9 6.11 2.88 -17.74
C HIS A 9 6.14 3.23 -19.22
N LYS A 10 5.20 2.68 -20.03
CA LYS A 10 5.05 3.08 -21.44
C LYS A 10 4.78 4.59 -21.59
N ASN A 11 4.16 5.20 -20.62
CA ASN A 11 3.86 6.63 -20.60
C ASN A 11 4.84 7.45 -19.75
N HIS A 12 5.96 6.87 -19.36
CA HIS A 12 6.97 7.48 -18.48
C HIS A 12 6.37 8.01 -17.17
N LEU A 13 5.48 7.23 -16.58
CA LEU A 13 4.85 7.49 -15.27
C LEU A 13 5.28 6.42 -14.27
N PRO A 14 5.57 6.78 -13.01
CA PRO A 14 5.79 5.80 -11.96
C PRO A 14 4.46 5.16 -11.53
N LEU A 15 4.51 3.88 -11.15
CA LEU A 15 3.38 3.21 -10.52
C LEU A 15 3.51 3.26 -9.01
N PHE A 16 2.56 3.93 -8.36
CA PHE A 16 2.37 3.93 -6.90
C PHE A 16 1.31 2.90 -6.52
N VAL A 17 1.59 2.09 -5.50
CA VAL A 17 0.65 1.08 -4.99
C VAL A 17 0.47 1.26 -3.49
N ASP A 18 -0.77 1.50 -3.06
CA ASP A 18 -1.13 1.43 -1.65
C ASP A 18 -1.26 -0.06 -1.25
N ASN A 19 -0.34 -0.51 -0.42
CA ASN A 19 -0.25 -1.90 0.04
C ASN A 19 -0.62 -2.03 1.53
N THR A 20 -1.41 -1.09 2.04
CA THR A 20 -1.78 -1.01 3.45
C THR A 20 -2.40 -2.30 3.98
N PHE A 21 -3.39 -2.84 3.28
CA PHE A 21 -4.11 -4.02 3.76
C PHE A 21 -3.40 -5.35 3.51
N PRO A 22 -2.80 -5.59 2.33
CA PRO A 22 -2.02 -6.81 2.15
C PRO A 22 -0.80 -6.87 3.07
N SER A 23 -0.20 -5.73 3.39
CA SER A 23 1.11 -5.61 4.05
C SER A 23 2.24 -6.27 3.24
N PRO A 24 3.51 -6.07 3.56
CA PRO A 24 4.60 -6.75 2.88
C PRO A 24 4.64 -8.26 3.12
N VAL A 25 3.85 -8.76 4.09
CA VAL A 25 3.72 -10.21 4.34
C VAL A 25 2.95 -10.89 3.20
N ASN A 26 1.81 -10.34 2.79
CA ASN A 26 0.97 -10.97 1.79
C ASN A 26 1.26 -10.51 0.36
N CYS A 27 1.73 -9.27 0.16
CA CYS A 27 2.04 -8.72 -1.16
C CYS A 27 3.26 -7.82 -1.13
N ARG A 28 4.15 -7.98 -2.11
CA ARG A 28 5.32 -7.12 -2.33
C ARG A 28 5.25 -6.51 -3.73
N PRO A 29 4.53 -5.39 -3.90
CA PRO A 29 4.23 -4.82 -5.22
C PRO A 29 5.46 -4.46 -6.07
N ILE A 30 6.60 -4.16 -5.45
CA ILE A 30 7.87 -3.87 -6.15
C ILE A 30 8.31 -5.07 -7.00
N GLU A 31 8.14 -6.30 -6.52
CA GLU A 31 8.47 -7.52 -7.27
C GLU A 31 7.60 -7.69 -8.52
N TRP A 32 6.49 -6.94 -8.61
CA TRP A 32 5.53 -6.93 -9.70
C TRP A 32 5.57 -5.66 -10.55
N GLY A 33 6.62 -4.84 -10.37
CA GLY A 33 6.87 -3.65 -11.18
C GLY A 33 6.31 -2.34 -10.62
N ALA A 34 5.84 -2.30 -9.37
CA ALA A 34 5.56 -1.02 -8.72
C ALA A 34 6.87 -0.27 -8.43
N ASP A 35 6.85 1.04 -8.61
CA ASP A 35 8.00 1.89 -8.36
C ASP A 35 8.01 2.38 -6.91
N VAL A 36 6.84 2.72 -6.39
CA VAL A 36 6.68 3.21 -5.01
C VAL A 36 5.53 2.48 -4.34
N VAL A 37 5.74 2.05 -3.11
CA VAL A 37 4.73 1.41 -2.27
C VAL A 37 4.42 2.29 -1.07
N LEU A 38 3.13 2.48 -0.82
CA LEU A 38 2.60 3.25 0.29
C LEU A 38 1.97 2.33 1.33
N HIS A 39 2.13 2.68 2.59
CA HIS A 39 1.41 2.03 3.69
C HIS A 39 0.88 3.06 4.67
N SER A 40 -0.38 2.95 5.05
CA SER A 40 -0.84 3.49 6.31
C SER A 40 -0.30 2.60 7.43
N THR A 41 0.66 3.11 8.19
CA THR A 41 1.24 2.34 9.31
C THR A 41 0.25 2.17 10.46
N SER A 42 -0.81 2.98 10.50
CA SER A 42 -1.90 2.92 11.50
C SER A 42 -2.75 1.66 11.44
N LYS A 43 -2.62 0.83 10.39
CA LYS A 43 -3.41 -0.37 10.16
C LYS A 43 -2.66 -1.62 10.64
N TYR A 44 -2.51 -2.62 9.79
CA TYR A 44 -1.87 -3.89 10.17
C TYR A 44 -0.40 -3.77 10.59
N LEU A 45 0.33 -2.77 10.09
CA LEU A 45 1.74 -2.58 10.47
C LEU A 45 1.87 -2.29 11.96
N ASP A 46 1.13 -1.33 12.50
CA ASP A 46 1.03 -1.09 13.94
C ASP A 46 0.26 -2.23 14.64
N GLY A 47 -0.91 -2.59 14.10
CA GLY A 47 -1.73 -3.71 14.55
C GLY A 47 -2.47 -3.50 15.88
N HIS A 48 -2.26 -2.37 16.54
CA HIS A 48 -2.79 -2.08 17.88
C HIS A 48 -3.64 -0.80 17.94
N ALA A 49 -3.77 -0.09 16.83
CA ALA A 49 -4.49 1.19 16.74
C ALA A 49 -3.96 2.26 17.70
N MET A 50 -2.68 2.20 18.06
CA MET A 50 -2.07 3.11 19.03
C MET A 50 -1.45 4.34 18.38
N SER A 51 -1.04 4.25 17.09
CA SER A 51 -0.34 5.34 16.43
C SER A 51 -0.89 5.63 15.05
N LEU A 52 -0.86 6.91 14.67
CA LEU A 52 -1.15 7.34 13.30
C LEU A 52 0.16 7.58 12.56
N GLY A 53 0.22 7.12 11.31
CA GLY A 53 1.38 7.35 10.48
C GLY A 53 1.27 6.68 9.13
N GLY A 54 2.30 6.90 8.32
CA GLY A 54 2.47 6.31 7.01
C GLY A 54 3.93 6.07 6.70
N CYS A 55 4.20 5.20 5.75
CA CYS A 55 5.52 5.05 5.18
C CYS A 55 5.48 4.94 3.66
N ILE A 56 6.55 5.38 3.04
CA ILE A 56 6.79 5.33 1.60
C ILE A 56 8.01 4.44 1.39
N VAL A 57 7.88 3.45 0.53
CA VAL A 57 8.96 2.55 0.12
C VAL A 57 9.22 2.77 -1.36
N ASP A 58 10.39 3.29 -1.69
CA ASP A 58 10.82 3.54 -3.07
C ASP A 58 11.68 2.36 -3.56
N SER A 59 11.38 1.84 -4.73
CA SER A 59 12.19 0.81 -5.38
C SER A 59 13.55 1.34 -5.86
N GLY A 60 13.63 2.64 -6.14
CA GLY A 60 14.78 3.28 -6.77
C GLY A 60 14.99 2.87 -8.24
N ASN A 61 14.01 2.23 -8.87
CA ASN A 61 14.14 1.73 -10.24
C ASN A 61 13.53 2.64 -11.30
N PHE A 62 12.66 3.58 -10.90
CA PHE A 62 12.04 4.49 -11.86
C PHE A 62 13.03 5.58 -12.30
N ASP A 63 13.11 5.77 -13.61
CA ASP A 63 13.97 6.80 -14.20
C ASP A 63 13.20 8.14 -14.34
N TRP A 64 13.37 8.99 -13.37
CA TRP A 64 12.73 10.32 -13.31
C TRP A 64 13.13 11.25 -14.45
N THR A 65 14.25 10.99 -15.14
CA THR A 65 14.76 11.84 -16.20
C THR A 65 14.05 11.67 -17.55
N LYS A 66 13.31 10.57 -17.71
CA LYS A 66 12.69 10.21 -19.01
C LYS A 66 11.44 11.00 -19.37
N SER A 67 10.92 11.83 -18.48
CA SER A 67 9.71 12.57 -18.75
C SER A 67 9.84 14.05 -18.33
N PRO A 68 9.43 14.99 -19.18
CA PRO A 68 9.40 16.40 -18.81
C PRO A 68 8.38 16.73 -17.72
N ARG A 69 7.56 15.78 -17.31
CA ARG A 69 6.58 15.93 -16.21
C ARG A 69 7.22 15.95 -14.83
N HIS A 70 8.46 15.46 -14.72
CA HIS A 70 9.19 15.34 -13.44
C HIS A 70 10.31 16.36 -13.34
N THR A 71 10.07 17.58 -13.82
CA THR A 71 11.06 18.67 -13.83
C THR A 71 11.56 18.99 -12.43
N ASP A 72 10.72 18.91 -11.43
CA ASP A 72 11.06 19.14 -10.03
C ASP A 72 12.06 18.14 -9.43
N MET A 73 12.27 17.00 -10.10
CA MET A 73 13.30 16.02 -9.74
C MET A 73 14.62 16.25 -10.47
N CYS A 74 14.57 16.92 -11.65
CA CYS A 74 15.65 17.01 -12.62
C CYS A 74 16.16 18.44 -12.86
N ALA A 75 15.46 19.46 -12.36
CA ALA A 75 15.88 20.85 -12.40
C ALA A 75 16.52 21.28 -11.08
N PRO A 76 17.35 22.35 -11.11
CA PRO A 76 17.90 22.93 -9.90
C PRO A 76 16.82 23.37 -8.92
N ASP A 77 16.93 22.96 -7.66
CA ASP A 77 16.03 23.36 -6.59
C ASP A 77 16.62 24.56 -5.85
N GLU A 78 16.04 25.74 -6.04
CA GLU A 78 16.49 26.98 -5.42
C GLU A 78 16.44 26.92 -3.88
N SER A 79 15.50 26.16 -3.29
CA SER A 79 15.40 25.99 -1.84
C SER A 79 16.56 25.17 -1.25
N TYR A 80 17.34 24.52 -2.12
CA TYR A 80 18.54 23.74 -1.80
C TYR A 80 19.76 24.19 -2.61
N HIS A 81 19.91 25.50 -2.83
CA HIS A 81 21.08 26.11 -3.48
C HIS A 81 21.38 25.56 -4.88
N GLY A 82 20.32 25.29 -5.66
CA GLY A 82 20.46 24.77 -7.03
C GLY A 82 20.75 23.27 -7.12
N LEU A 83 20.49 22.50 -6.06
CA LEU A 83 20.67 21.05 -6.08
C LEU A 83 19.73 20.38 -7.08
N VAL A 84 20.25 19.47 -7.90
CA VAL A 84 19.46 18.58 -8.76
C VAL A 84 19.37 17.19 -8.10
N TYR A 85 18.17 16.77 -7.71
CA TYR A 85 17.98 15.55 -6.90
C TYR A 85 18.42 14.28 -7.65
N THR A 86 18.09 14.17 -8.94
CA THR A 86 18.46 12.99 -9.75
C THR A 86 19.96 12.86 -9.93
N GLU A 87 20.69 13.97 -10.07
CA GLU A 87 22.15 13.95 -10.21
C GLU A 87 22.85 13.63 -8.89
N LYS A 88 22.36 14.23 -7.79
CA LYS A 88 23.00 14.11 -6.48
C LYS A 88 22.73 12.75 -5.81
N PHE A 89 21.51 12.25 -5.92
CA PHE A 89 21.05 11.07 -5.17
C PHE A 89 20.75 9.85 -6.04
N GLY A 90 20.75 9.99 -7.38
CA GLY A 90 20.51 8.89 -8.30
C GLY A 90 19.23 8.12 -7.96
N LYS A 91 19.35 6.84 -7.66
CA LYS A 91 18.22 5.97 -7.30
C LYS A 91 17.45 6.39 -6.05
N ALA A 92 18.05 7.15 -5.17
CA ALA A 92 17.41 7.64 -3.94
C ALA A 92 16.79 9.04 -4.11
N ALA A 93 16.76 9.60 -5.32
CA ALA A 93 16.32 10.97 -5.57
C ALA A 93 14.91 11.26 -5.03
N PHE A 94 13.95 10.36 -5.27
CA PHE A 94 12.57 10.54 -4.82
C PHE A 94 12.47 10.60 -3.29
N ILE A 95 13.06 9.64 -2.60
CA ILE A 95 13.03 9.61 -1.12
C ILE A 95 13.84 10.77 -0.54
N ALA A 96 14.95 11.14 -1.15
CA ALA A 96 15.73 12.30 -0.71
C ALA A 96 14.91 13.59 -0.80
N LYS A 97 14.21 13.83 -1.91
CA LYS A 97 13.32 14.99 -2.07
C LYS A 97 12.13 14.93 -1.11
N ALA A 98 11.49 13.79 -0.97
CA ALA A 98 10.38 13.61 -0.04
C ALA A 98 10.78 13.97 1.41
N ARG A 99 11.97 13.55 1.86
CA ARG A 99 12.47 13.84 3.21
C ARG A 99 12.98 15.27 3.35
N ALA A 100 13.78 15.72 2.40
CA ALA A 100 14.47 17.01 2.51
C ALA A 100 13.53 18.20 2.30
N GLN A 101 12.60 18.10 1.36
CA GLN A 101 11.69 19.18 1.00
C GLN A 101 10.28 18.97 1.55
N MET A 102 9.61 17.89 1.16
CA MET A 102 8.19 17.71 1.50
C MET A 102 7.94 17.56 3.00
N MET A 103 8.73 16.74 3.70
CA MET A 103 8.61 16.62 5.15
C MET A 103 8.96 17.91 5.88
N ARG A 104 9.99 18.61 5.43
CA ARG A 104 10.39 19.92 6.00
C ARG A 104 9.29 20.95 5.84
N ASP A 105 8.73 21.09 4.63
CA ASP A 105 7.84 22.21 4.29
C ASP A 105 6.40 21.96 4.77
N ILE A 106 5.93 20.71 4.76
CA ILE A 106 4.56 20.31 5.13
C ILE A 106 4.50 19.74 6.56
N GLY A 107 5.62 19.28 7.11
CA GLY A 107 5.70 18.80 8.50
C GLY A 107 5.13 17.39 8.72
N MET A 108 4.96 16.59 7.69
CA MET A 108 4.44 15.21 7.75
C MET A 108 5.48 14.22 8.29
N ALA A 109 6.03 14.48 9.46
CA ALA A 109 7.00 13.62 10.12
C ALA A 109 6.31 12.79 11.22
N MET A 110 6.61 11.48 11.25
CA MET A 110 6.15 10.61 12.34
C MET A 110 6.88 10.98 13.63
N SER A 111 6.15 11.04 14.76
CA SER A 111 6.81 11.27 16.06
C SER A 111 7.71 10.08 16.42
N PRO A 112 8.82 10.32 17.16
CA PRO A 112 9.69 9.23 17.60
C PRO A 112 8.97 8.15 18.41
N MET A 113 8.00 8.52 19.24
CA MET A 113 7.19 7.58 20.00
C MET A 113 6.33 6.70 19.09
N ASN A 114 5.67 7.28 18.07
CA ASN A 114 4.91 6.50 17.10
C ASN A 114 5.79 5.57 16.28
N ALA A 115 7.01 6.00 15.93
CA ALA A 115 7.98 5.15 15.24
C ALA A 115 8.44 3.97 16.12
N PHE A 116 8.63 4.18 17.42
CA PHE A 116 8.95 3.12 18.36
C PHE A 116 7.79 2.11 18.48
N LEU A 117 6.56 2.58 18.68
CA LEU A 117 5.38 1.72 18.76
C LEU A 117 5.16 0.92 17.47
N LEU A 118 5.38 1.56 16.31
CA LEU A 118 5.32 0.89 15.02
C LEU A 118 6.35 -0.24 14.91
N ASN A 119 7.59 -0.03 15.35
CA ASN A 119 8.61 -1.07 15.34
C ASN A 119 8.20 -2.28 16.19
N VAL A 120 7.63 -2.05 17.38
CA VAL A 120 7.09 -3.12 18.23
C VAL A 120 5.96 -3.87 17.51
N GLY A 121 5.04 -3.15 16.84
CA GLY A 121 3.94 -3.76 16.08
C GLY A 121 4.44 -4.62 14.92
N ILE A 122 5.46 -4.16 14.19
CA ILE A 122 6.01 -4.88 13.03
C ILE A 122 6.64 -6.22 13.42
N GLU A 123 7.21 -6.35 14.60
CA GLU A 123 7.86 -7.60 15.06
C GLU A 123 6.93 -8.82 14.97
N THR A 124 5.63 -8.62 15.20
CA THR A 124 4.63 -9.71 15.17
C THR A 124 3.81 -9.75 13.87
N LEU A 125 4.07 -8.86 12.92
CA LEU A 125 3.25 -8.74 11.71
C LEU A 125 3.14 -10.06 10.93
N HIS A 126 4.25 -10.77 10.76
CA HIS A 126 4.31 -12.05 10.05
C HIS A 126 3.52 -13.17 10.73
N LEU A 127 3.28 -13.08 12.04
CA LEU A 127 2.44 -14.01 12.80
C LEU A 127 0.96 -13.62 12.75
N ARG A 128 0.67 -12.31 12.77
CA ARG A 128 -0.72 -11.80 12.80
C ARG A 128 -1.40 -11.92 11.44
N MET A 129 -0.70 -11.62 10.34
CA MET A 129 -1.31 -11.59 9.01
C MET A 129 -1.92 -12.92 8.56
N PRO A 130 -1.26 -14.09 8.71
CA PRO A 130 -1.88 -15.38 8.41
C PRO A 130 -3.18 -15.64 9.19
N VAL A 131 -3.21 -15.26 10.48
CA VAL A 131 -4.40 -15.41 11.31
C VAL A 131 -5.52 -14.47 10.85
N HIS A 132 -5.22 -13.22 10.52
CA HIS A 132 -6.22 -12.31 9.94
C HIS A 132 -6.79 -12.85 8.63
N CYS A 133 -5.96 -13.42 7.76
CA CYS A 133 -6.41 -13.98 6.48
C CYS A 133 -7.31 -15.20 6.68
N SER A 134 -6.93 -16.15 7.56
CA SER A 134 -7.72 -17.35 7.84
C SER A 134 -9.07 -17.00 8.49
N ASN A 135 -9.07 -16.08 9.45
CA ASN A 135 -10.30 -15.60 10.09
C ASN A 135 -11.22 -14.90 9.07
N ALA A 136 -10.66 -14.06 8.19
CA ALA A 136 -11.44 -13.40 7.16
C ALA A 136 -12.07 -14.40 6.18
N LEU A 137 -11.33 -15.43 5.78
CA LEU A 137 -11.88 -16.48 4.91
C LEU A 137 -13.04 -17.21 5.60
N ALA A 138 -12.87 -17.64 6.85
CA ALA A 138 -13.92 -18.31 7.60
C ALA A 138 -15.18 -17.43 7.76
N VAL A 139 -15.00 -16.14 8.07
CA VAL A 139 -16.12 -15.19 8.16
C VAL A 139 -16.78 -14.99 6.79
N ALA A 140 -16.01 -14.87 5.71
CA ALA A 140 -16.54 -14.69 4.36
C ALA A 140 -17.37 -15.92 3.92
N GLU A 141 -16.91 -17.14 4.21
CA GLU A 141 -17.63 -18.39 3.94
C GLU A 141 -18.93 -18.47 4.77
N PHE A 142 -18.88 -18.11 6.04
CA PHE A 142 -20.08 -18.02 6.89
C PHE A 142 -21.09 -17.01 6.34
N LEU A 143 -20.64 -15.81 5.96
CA LEU A 143 -21.50 -14.79 5.38
C LEU A 143 -22.12 -15.24 4.06
N LEU A 144 -21.37 -15.94 3.22
CA LEU A 144 -21.85 -16.45 1.93
C LEU A 144 -23.00 -17.46 2.10
N SER A 145 -22.98 -18.24 3.16
CA SER A 145 -24.04 -19.22 3.50
C SER A 145 -25.22 -18.60 4.25
N ASN A 146 -25.13 -17.38 4.74
CA ASN A 146 -26.14 -16.76 5.59
C ASN A 146 -27.33 -16.24 4.76
N PRO A 147 -28.59 -16.68 5.03
CA PRO A 147 -29.75 -16.30 4.25
C PRO A 147 -30.10 -14.81 4.30
N LYS A 148 -29.59 -14.06 5.27
CA LYS A 148 -29.79 -12.61 5.40
C LYS A 148 -28.79 -11.79 4.57
N VAL A 149 -27.74 -12.42 4.04
CA VAL A 149 -26.71 -11.77 3.22
C VAL A 149 -27.08 -11.87 1.75
N ALA A 150 -26.96 -10.74 1.04
CA ALA A 150 -27.27 -10.65 -0.39
C ALA A 150 -26.05 -10.98 -1.26
N TRP A 151 -24.88 -10.53 -0.85
CA TRP A 151 -23.61 -10.75 -1.57
C TRP A 151 -22.42 -10.61 -0.62
N VAL A 152 -21.33 -11.26 -0.96
CA VAL A 152 -20.03 -11.17 -0.27
C VAL A 152 -18.94 -10.97 -1.31
N GLU A 153 -18.09 -9.97 -1.12
CA GLU A 153 -16.88 -9.72 -1.92
C GLU A 153 -15.65 -9.91 -1.05
N TYR A 154 -14.94 -11.00 -1.30
CA TYR A 154 -13.65 -11.31 -0.68
C TYR A 154 -12.80 -12.12 -1.65
N PRO A 155 -11.63 -11.65 -2.07
CA PRO A 155 -10.81 -12.32 -3.10
C PRO A 155 -10.30 -13.71 -2.71
N GLY A 156 -10.30 -14.05 -1.41
CA GLY A 156 -9.98 -15.39 -0.91
C GLY A 156 -11.04 -16.45 -1.21
N LEU A 157 -12.29 -16.05 -1.50
CA LEU A 157 -13.35 -17.00 -1.88
C LEU A 157 -13.12 -17.57 -3.28
N LYS A 158 -13.24 -18.88 -3.44
CA LYS A 158 -13.02 -19.60 -4.72
C LYS A 158 -13.92 -19.11 -5.86
N ASN A 159 -15.13 -18.68 -5.56
CA ASN A 159 -16.08 -18.15 -6.54
C ASN A 159 -15.92 -16.65 -6.82
N ASN A 160 -14.99 -15.95 -6.16
CA ASN A 160 -14.75 -14.54 -6.42
C ASN A 160 -14.02 -14.35 -7.76
N ARG A 161 -14.48 -13.39 -8.55
CA ARG A 161 -13.92 -13.07 -9.88
C ARG A 161 -12.42 -12.72 -9.87
N TYR A 162 -11.88 -12.32 -8.73
CA TYR A 162 -10.48 -11.95 -8.55
C TYR A 162 -9.65 -13.03 -7.85
N HIS A 163 -10.24 -14.20 -7.53
CA HIS A 163 -9.55 -15.26 -6.78
C HIS A 163 -8.22 -15.68 -7.44
N ALA A 164 -8.22 -15.89 -8.75
CA ALA A 164 -6.99 -16.27 -9.47
C ALA A 164 -5.90 -15.18 -9.41
N LEU A 165 -6.30 -13.89 -9.49
CA LEU A 165 -5.36 -12.78 -9.36
C LEU A 165 -4.86 -12.64 -7.92
N ALA A 166 -5.72 -12.88 -6.94
CA ALA A 166 -5.35 -12.89 -5.55
C ALA A 166 -4.32 -13.99 -5.27
N GLY A 167 -4.56 -15.21 -5.75
CA GLY A 167 -3.60 -16.31 -5.63
C GLY A 167 -2.26 -16.03 -6.30
N LYS A 168 -2.23 -15.22 -7.38
CA LYS A 168 -1.00 -14.80 -8.03
C LYS A 168 -0.19 -13.80 -7.19
N TYR A 169 -0.84 -12.72 -6.71
CA TYR A 169 -0.16 -11.60 -6.06
C TYR A 169 -0.03 -11.74 -4.55
N MET A 170 -0.88 -12.57 -3.95
CA MET A 170 -1.02 -12.77 -2.51
C MET A 170 -1.25 -14.25 -2.20
N PRO A 171 -0.27 -15.13 -2.51
CA PRO A 171 -0.44 -16.58 -2.37
C PRO A 171 -0.70 -17.02 -0.93
N ASP A 172 -0.18 -16.27 0.05
CA ASP A 172 -0.25 -16.59 1.47
C ASP A 172 -1.47 -15.99 2.18
N GLY A 173 -2.36 -15.30 1.44
CA GLY A 173 -3.60 -14.74 1.97
C GLY A 173 -3.93 -13.33 1.48
N THR A 174 -5.22 -12.99 1.49
CA THR A 174 -5.78 -11.78 0.84
C THR A 174 -6.18 -10.67 1.82
N CYS A 175 -5.54 -10.61 2.98
CA CYS A 175 -5.84 -9.69 4.09
C CYS A 175 -7.17 -9.98 4.83
N GLY A 176 -7.52 -9.11 5.79
CA GLY A 176 -8.69 -9.25 6.67
C GLY A 176 -9.88 -8.35 6.30
N VAL A 177 -9.97 -7.83 5.07
CA VAL A 177 -11.04 -6.91 4.66
C VAL A 177 -12.06 -7.64 3.80
N ILE A 178 -13.32 -7.62 4.26
CA ILE A 178 -14.47 -8.25 3.59
C ILE A 178 -15.51 -7.17 3.34
N SER A 179 -16.12 -7.17 2.16
CA SER A 179 -17.32 -6.37 1.87
C SER A 179 -18.51 -7.29 1.67
N PHE A 180 -19.67 -6.94 2.24
CA PHE A 180 -20.90 -7.70 2.05
C PHE A 180 -22.13 -6.82 2.14
N GLY A 181 -23.23 -7.26 1.54
CA GLY A 181 -24.52 -6.59 1.58
C GLY A 181 -25.59 -7.41 2.30
N ILE A 182 -26.40 -6.73 3.10
CA ILE A 182 -27.54 -7.34 3.80
C ILE A 182 -28.80 -7.20 2.94
N LYS A 183 -29.62 -8.23 2.83
CA LYS A 183 -30.91 -8.19 2.12
C LYS A 183 -31.81 -7.11 2.72
N GLY A 184 -32.32 -6.19 1.90
CA GLY A 184 -33.16 -5.06 2.33
C GLY A 184 -32.44 -3.98 3.12
N GLY A 185 -31.09 -3.93 3.10
CA GLY A 185 -30.27 -3.04 3.92
C GLY A 185 -30.50 -1.54 3.71
N SER A 186 -30.79 -1.09 2.49
CA SER A 186 -30.96 0.33 2.19
C SER A 186 -32.25 0.96 2.78
N THR A 187 -33.24 0.14 3.12
CA THR A 187 -34.52 0.58 3.71
C THR A 187 -34.52 0.54 5.24
N ARG A 188 -33.54 -0.09 5.89
CA ARG A 188 -33.46 -0.24 7.35
C ARG A 188 -32.52 0.74 8.06
N THR A 189 -31.81 1.56 7.31
CA THR A 189 -30.89 2.60 7.84
C THR A 189 -31.52 3.99 7.87
N LYS A 190 -32.86 4.09 7.87
CA LYS A 190 -33.58 5.34 8.18
C LYS A 190 -34.17 5.30 9.58
#